data_4019a23db7b6fbf24d2f0a5a8d9c8f5a
#
_entry.id   4019a23db7b6fbf24d2f0a5a8d9c8f5a
#
_cell.length_a   1.000
_cell.length_b   1.000
_cell.length_c   1.000
_cell.angle_alpha   90.00
_cell.angle_beta   90.00
_cell.angle_gamma   90.00
#
_symmetry.space_group_name_H-M   'P 1'
#
loop_
_entity.id
_entity.type
_entity.pdbx_description
1 polymer ?
#
loop_
_entity_poly.entity_id
_entity_poly.type
_entity_poly.pdbx_seq_one_letter_code
_entity_poly.pdbx_strand_id
1 'polypeptide(L)'
;MVLEFDGVSLAGAGGQPRLDRVSLAVPAASVTVVAGPSGAGKSTLLRLGNGLELPSAGIVRFRGTDISQMDPLVLRRRVGMIFQKPVPFAGSVQQNLYVAASEATDAELATVLERVGLGESFLERSADELSGGECQRMCLARALLTRPEVLLMDEPTSALDPENRFAIEGLARDLTREGLGVIWVSHDLDQARRVADQIVVLIDGRNANPMEAERYLGQSGTGVEQ
;
A
#
# COMPACT_ATOMS: atom_id res chain seq x y z
N MET A 1 11.85 -10.21 -9.58
CA MET A 1 11.04 -9.08 -9.05
C MET A 1 9.59 -9.28 -9.41
N VAL A 2 8.64 -8.89 -8.53
CA VAL A 2 7.21 -9.00 -8.82
C VAL A 2 6.65 -7.70 -9.37
N LEU A 3 7.15 -6.54 -8.92
CA LEU A 3 6.81 -5.22 -9.45
C LEU A 3 8.10 -4.40 -9.60
N GLU A 4 8.25 -3.70 -10.72
CA GLU A 4 9.45 -2.91 -11.03
C GLU A 4 9.05 -1.55 -11.60
N PHE A 5 9.70 -0.51 -11.12
CA PHE A 5 9.66 0.83 -11.66
C PHE A 5 11.04 1.13 -12.26
N ASP A 6 11.09 1.43 -13.53
CA ASP A 6 12.33 1.65 -14.28
C ASP A 6 12.36 3.08 -14.83
N GLY A 7 13.04 3.96 -14.10
CA GLY A 7 13.21 5.36 -14.46
C GLY A 7 11.91 6.12 -14.62
N VAL A 8 10.87 5.82 -13.82
CA VAL A 8 9.55 6.42 -13.99
C VAL A 8 9.54 7.91 -13.65
N SER A 9 8.97 8.69 -14.52
CA SER A 9 8.70 10.12 -14.31
C SER A 9 7.23 10.41 -14.48
N LEU A 10 6.73 11.40 -13.73
CA LEU A 10 5.37 11.88 -13.87
C LEU A 10 5.36 13.40 -13.79
N ALA A 11 4.82 14.05 -14.82
CA ALA A 11 4.66 15.49 -14.86
C ALA A 11 3.68 15.97 -13.77
N GLY A 12 3.97 17.11 -13.19
CA GLY A 12 3.10 17.81 -12.25
C GLY A 12 2.56 19.11 -12.82
N ALA A 13 1.66 19.76 -12.09
CA ALA A 13 1.18 21.07 -12.43
C ALA A 13 2.32 22.10 -12.35
N GLY A 14 2.35 23.06 -13.29
CA GLY A 14 3.36 24.13 -13.28
C GLY A 14 4.76 23.74 -13.71
N GLY A 15 4.94 22.57 -14.40
CA GLY A 15 6.22 22.16 -14.98
C GLY A 15 7.19 21.48 -14.00
N GLN A 16 6.89 21.41 -12.73
CA GLN A 16 7.65 20.64 -11.76
C GLN A 16 7.21 19.17 -11.82
N PRO A 17 8.13 18.18 -11.97
CA PRO A 17 7.74 16.78 -11.97
C PRO A 17 7.26 16.34 -10.57
N ARG A 18 6.22 15.52 -10.52
CA ARG A 18 5.78 14.83 -9.29
C ARG A 18 6.70 13.66 -8.98
N LEU A 19 7.25 13.03 -10.04
CA LEU A 19 8.30 12.02 -9.97
C LEU A 19 9.31 12.28 -11.09
N ASP A 20 10.60 12.12 -10.79
CA ASP A 20 11.70 12.28 -11.75
C ASP A 20 12.63 11.05 -11.71
N ARG A 21 12.52 10.21 -12.73
CA ARG A 21 13.37 9.01 -12.97
C ARG A 21 13.51 8.09 -11.76
N VAL A 22 12.39 7.86 -11.06
CA VAL A 22 12.37 6.97 -9.91
C VAL A 22 12.50 5.52 -10.38
N SER A 23 13.43 4.79 -9.75
CA SER A 23 13.59 3.35 -9.95
C SER A 23 13.43 2.61 -8.63
N LEU A 24 12.65 1.53 -8.66
CA LEU A 24 12.38 0.68 -7.52
C LEU A 24 12.11 -0.75 -8.00
N ALA A 25 12.73 -1.72 -7.35
CA ALA A 25 12.46 -3.14 -7.59
C ALA A 25 11.87 -3.76 -6.33
N VAL A 26 10.71 -4.39 -6.46
CA VAL A 26 9.95 -5.03 -5.39
C VAL A 26 10.06 -6.55 -5.53
N PRO A 27 10.76 -7.23 -4.63
CA PRO A 27 10.78 -8.68 -4.61
C PRO A 27 9.41 -9.24 -4.21
N ALA A 28 9.11 -10.47 -4.62
CA ALA A 28 8.07 -11.26 -3.98
C ALA A 28 8.49 -11.62 -2.55
N ALA A 29 7.54 -11.94 -1.69
CA ALA A 29 7.80 -12.38 -0.32
C ALA A 29 8.63 -11.38 0.52
N SER A 30 8.46 -10.09 0.30
CA SER A 30 9.21 -9.05 1.05
C SER A 30 8.41 -7.78 1.24
N VAL A 31 8.75 -7.02 2.27
CA VAL A 31 8.24 -5.67 2.52
C VAL A 31 9.26 -4.65 2.05
N THR A 32 8.91 -3.89 1.01
CA THR A 32 9.65 -2.72 0.57
C THR A 32 9.01 -1.47 1.16
N VAL A 33 9.70 -0.79 2.06
CA VAL A 33 9.22 0.49 2.59
C VAL A 33 9.69 1.64 1.70
N VAL A 34 8.74 2.50 1.31
CA VAL A 34 9.03 3.78 0.66
C VAL A 34 8.86 4.88 1.71
N ALA A 35 9.98 5.43 2.15
CA ALA A 35 10.05 6.52 3.13
C ALA A 35 10.35 7.86 2.45
N GLY A 36 10.14 8.96 3.16
CA GLY A 36 10.44 10.30 2.66
C GLY A 36 9.49 11.35 3.22
N PRO A 37 9.83 12.64 3.10
CA PRO A 37 9.00 13.74 3.59
C PRO A 37 7.62 13.79 2.93
N SER A 38 6.72 14.57 3.51
CA SER A 38 5.42 14.83 2.87
C SER A 38 5.63 15.51 1.51
N GLY A 39 4.85 15.13 0.50
CA GLY A 39 5.00 15.65 -0.86
C GLY A 39 6.11 15.00 -1.69
N ALA A 40 6.93 14.09 -1.16
CA ALA A 40 8.02 13.44 -1.89
C ALA A 40 7.59 12.51 -3.05
N GLY A 41 6.30 12.36 -3.32
CA GLY A 41 5.80 11.55 -4.44
C GLY A 41 5.46 10.10 -4.09
N LYS A 42 5.50 9.70 -2.82
CA LYS A 42 5.29 8.31 -2.37
C LYS A 42 3.94 7.72 -2.84
N SER A 43 2.83 8.39 -2.54
CA SER A 43 1.49 7.96 -2.98
C SER A 43 1.34 7.99 -4.50
N THR A 44 2.04 8.90 -5.18
CA THR A 44 2.09 8.95 -6.65
C THR A 44 2.78 7.70 -7.20
N LEU A 45 3.91 7.29 -6.61
CA LEU A 45 4.60 6.07 -6.99
C LEU A 45 3.70 4.83 -6.85
N LEU A 46 2.94 4.73 -5.74
CA LEU A 46 1.99 3.64 -5.56
C LEU A 46 0.91 3.62 -6.66
N ARG A 47 0.37 4.79 -7.03
CA ARG A 47 -0.66 4.90 -8.09
C ARG A 47 -0.14 4.50 -9.46
N LEU A 48 1.15 4.72 -9.74
CA LEU A 48 1.78 4.18 -10.94
C LEU A 48 1.85 2.65 -10.89
N GLY A 49 2.09 2.07 -9.70
CA GLY A 49 2.26 0.62 -9.53
C GLY A 49 1.04 -0.22 -9.89
N ASN A 50 -0.18 0.31 -9.75
CA ASN A 50 -1.42 -0.37 -10.11
C ASN A 50 -2.17 0.26 -11.30
N GLY A 51 -1.50 1.13 -12.05
CA GLY A 51 -2.08 1.74 -13.25
C GLY A 51 -3.24 2.70 -12.98
N LEU A 52 -3.34 3.29 -11.77
CA LEU A 52 -4.26 4.41 -11.50
C LEU A 52 -3.76 5.71 -12.14
N GLU A 53 -2.45 5.85 -12.25
CA GLU A 53 -1.78 6.86 -13.06
C GLU A 53 -0.77 6.15 -13.99
N LEU A 54 -0.46 6.74 -15.13
CA LEU A 54 0.56 6.22 -16.04
C LEU A 54 1.77 7.15 -16.04
N PRO A 55 3.00 6.62 -16.10
CA PRO A 55 4.19 7.45 -16.14
C PRO A 55 4.26 8.24 -17.46
N SER A 56 4.77 9.46 -17.40
CA SER A 56 5.08 10.26 -18.60
C SER A 56 6.38 9.83 -19.28
N ALA A 57 7.27 9.15 -18.55
CA ALA A 57 8.47 8.50 -19.06
C ALA A 57 8.87 7.36 -18.12
N GLY A 58 9.69 6.43 -18.61
CA GLY A 58 10.03 5.21 -17.90
C GLY A 58 8.94 4.15 -18.03
N ILE A 59 9.10 3.01 -17.35
CA ILE A 59 8.20 1.86 -17.49
C ILE A 59 7.94 1.26 -16.11
N VAL A 60 6.69 0.86 -15.85
CA VAL A 60 6.35 -0.01 -14.72
C VAL A 60 6.09 -1.41 -15.26
N ARG A 61 6.72 -2.42 -14.65
CA ARG A 61 6.54 -3.84 -15.04
C ARG A 61 5.98 -4.64 -13.88
N PHE A 62 4.96 -5.42 -14.15
CA PHE A 62 4.46 -6.44 -13.25
C PHE A 62 4.83 -7.82 -13.81
N ARG A 63 5.64 -8.60 -13.06
CA ARG A 63 6.20 -9.89 -13.51
C ARG A 63 6.86 -9.80 -14.90
N GLY A 64 7.62 -8.72 -15.13
CA GLY A 64 8.33 -8.49 -16.40
C GLY A 64 7.46 -7.92 -17.54
N THR A 65 6.13 -7.89 -17.39
CA THR A 65 5.22 -7.32 -18.39
C THR A 65 4.98 -5.84 -18.09
N ASP A 66 5.08 -4.98 -19.11
CA ASP A 66 4.71 -3.57 -19.02
C ASP A 66 3.23 -3.45 -18.67
N ILE A 67 2.91 -2.77 -17.56
CA ILE A 67 1.53 -2.63 -17.08
C ILE A 67 0.64 -1.83 -18.05
N SER A 68 1.22 -0.99 -18.90
CA SER A 68 0.46 -0.26 -19.92
C SER A 68 -0.17 -1.17 -20.98
N GLN A 69 0.32 -2.40 -21.12
CA GLN A 69 -0.17 -3.43 -22.02
C GLN A 69 -1.16 -4.40 -21.36
N MET A 70 -1.38 -4.26 -20.06
CA MET A 70 -2.27 -5.12 -19.30
C MET A 70 -3.69 -4.55 -19.23
N ASP A 71 -4.68 -5.43 -19.12
CA ASP A 71 -6.02 -5.01 -18.73
C ASP A 71 -5.98 -4.41 -17.32
N PRO A 72 -6.43 -3.15 -17.12
CA PRO A 72 -6.38 -2.50 -15.82
C PRO A 72 -7.17 -3.23 -14.72
N LEU A 73 -8.25 -3.94 -15.06
CA LEU A 73 -9.03 -4.70 -14.08
C LEU A 73 -8.27 -5.94 -13.62
N VAL A 74 -7.59 -6.62 -14.55
CA VAL A 74 -6.73 -7.77 -14.23
C VAL A 74 -5.54 -7.30 -13.40
N LEU A 75 -4.89 -6.20 -13.77
CA LEU A 75 -3.77 -5.64 -13.02
C LEU A 75 -4.18 -5.31 -11.58
N ARG A 76 -5.27 -4.57 -11.38
CA ARG A 76 -5.71 -4.10 -10.06
C ARG A 76 -6.20 -5.21 -9.13
N ARG A 77 -6.61 -6.35 -9.66
CA ARG A 77 -6.87 -7.55 -8.85
C ARG A 77 -5.58 -8.18 -8.35
N ARG A 78 -4.51 -8.17 -9.16
CA ARG A 78 -3.21 -8.76 -8.81
C ARG A 78 -2.30 -7.80 -8.04
N VAL A 79 -2.48 -6.49 -8.23
CA VAL A 79 -1.76 -5.41 -7.54
C VAL A 79 -2.79 -4.58 -6.77
N GLY A 80 -3.13 -5.06 -5.56
CA GLY A 80 -4.09 -4.41 -4.67
C GLY A 80 -3.54 -3.12 -4.08
N MET A 81 -4.43 -2.17 -3.74
CA MET A 81 -4.03 -0.91 -3.12
C MET A 81 -4.90 -0.57 -1.92
N ILE A 82 -4.25 -0.23 -0.83
CA ILE A 82 -4.84 0.32 0.38
C ILE A 82 -4.50 1.80 0.43
N PHE A 83 -5.51 2.65 0.37
CA PHE A 83 -5.37 4.10 0.42
C PHE A 83 -5.21 4.60 1.86
N GLN A 84 -4.53 5.72 2.03
CA GLN A 84 -4.38 6.40 3.33
C GLN A 84 -5.74 6.70 3.97
N LYS A 85 -6.72 7.15 3.18
CA LYS A 85 -8.11 7.31 3.63
C LYS A 85 -8.92 6.13 3.11
N PRO A 86 -9.51 5.31 4.00
CA PRO A 86 -10.35 4.21 3.57
C PRO A 86 -11.61 4.73 2.86
N VAL A 87 -12.04 4.01 1.84
CA VAL A 87 -13.25 4.36 1.06
C VAL A 87 -14.21 3.16 1.13
N PRO A 88 -15.16 3.17 2.07
CA PRO A 88 -16.22 2.18 2.11
C PRO A 88 -17.22 2.45 0.99
N PHE A 89 -17.88 1.40 0.51
CA PHE A 89 -19.09 1.52 -0.29
C PHE A 89 -20.29 1.56 0.66
N ALA A 90 -21.39 2.19 0.24
CA ALA A 90 -22.64 2.18 1.01
C ALA A 90 -23.13 0.73 1.23
N GLY A 91 -23.70 0.46 2.41
CA GLY A 91 -24.21 -0.84 2.79
C GLY A 91 -23.40 -1.51 3.90
N SER A 92 -23.59 -2.83 4.07
CA SER A 92 -22.90 -3.58 5.13
C SER A 92 -21.43 -3.89 4.79
N VAL A 93 -20.68 -4.30 5.80
CA VAL A 93 -19.32 -4.86 5.63
C VAL A 93 -19.35 -6.04 4.66
N GLN A 94 -20.30 -6.97 4.81
CA GLN A 94 -20.47 -8.11 3.93
C GLN A 94 -20.63 -7.67 2.47
N GLN A 95 -21.49 -6.68 2.19
CA GLN A 95 -21.68 -6.14 0.85
C GLN A 95 -20.41 -5.52 0.29
N ASN A 96 -19.62 -4.82 1.11
CA ASN A 96 -18.32 -4.30 0.73
C ASN A 96 -17.33 -5.40 0.33
N LEU A 97 -17.34 -6.53 1.04
CA LEU A 97 -16.48 -7.66 0.74
C LEU A 97 -16.91 -8.39 -0.55
N TYR A 98 -18.21 -8.55 -0.77
CA TYR A 98 -18.74 -9.15 -2.00
C TYR A 98 -18.40 -8.37 -3.28
N VAL A 99 -18.14 -7.06 -3.20
CA VAL A 99 -17.66 -6.29 -4.35
C VAL A 99 -16.32 -6.84 -4.89
N ALA A 100 -15.47 -7.38 -4.00
CA ALA A 100 -14.19 -7.95 -4.39
C ALA A 100 -14.28 -9.42 -4.79
N ALA A 101 -15.20 -10.18 -4.20
CA ALA A 101 -15.35 -11.62 -4.37
C ALA A 101 -16.84 -12.02 -4.25
N SER A 102 -17.60 -11.82 -5.33
CA SER A 102 -19.05 -12.09 -5.39
C SER A 102 -19.44 -13.54 -5.11
N GLU A 103 -18.53 -14.48 -5.36
CA GLU A 103 -18.73 -15.92 -5.17
C GLU A 103 -18.18 -16.44 -3.84
N ALA A 104 -17.64 -15.54 -2.98
CA ALA A 104 -17.12 -15.96 -1.68
C ALA A 104 -18.25 -16.44 -0.76
N THR A 105 -17.98 -17.44 0.04
CA THR A 105 -18.89 -17.89 1.09
C THR A 105 -18.77 -17.00 2.33
N ASP A 106 -19.80 -16.96 3.17
CA ASP A 106 -19.75 -16.20 4.45
C ASP A 106 -18.58 -16.67 5.32
N ALA A 107 -18.22 -17.95 5.31
CA ALA A 107 -17.07 -18.48 6.02
C ALA A 107 -15.74 -17.92 5.51
N GLU A 108 -15.60 -17.73 4.19
CA GLU A 108 -14.41 -17.07 3.60
C GLU A 108 -14.36 -15.61 3.96
N LEU A 109 -15.52 -14.91 3.98
CA LEU A 109 -15.61 -13.52 4.43
C LEU A 109 -15.25 -13.38 5.91
N ALA A 110 -15.77 -14.25 6.78
CA ALA A 110 -15.42 -14.27 8.20
C ALA A 110 -13.91 -14.51 8.40
N THR A 111 -13.34 -15.49 7.68
CA THR A 111 -11.91 -15.80 7.75
C THR A 111 -11.04 -14.60 7.40
N VAL A 112 -11.36 -13.87 6.33
CA VAL A 112 -10.57 -12.69 5.94
C VAL A 112 -10.73 -11.54 6.93
N LEU A 113 -11.92 -11.38 7.55
CA LEU A 113 -12.13 -10.39 8.62
C LEU A 113 -11.29 -10.71 9.85
N GLU A 114 -11.25 -11.96 10.27
CA GLU A 114 -10.38 -12.39 11.39
C GLU A 114 -8.91 -12.09 11.12
N ARG A 115 -8.42 -12.30 9.89
CA ARG A 115 -7.04 -11.99 9.50
C ARG A 115 -6.69 -10.51 9.69
N VAL A 116 -7.66 -9.61 9.55
CA VAL A 116 -7.45 -8.17 9.75
C VAL A 116 -7.86 -7.68 11.14
N GLY A 117 -8.14 -8.62 12.07
CA GLY A 117 -8.54 -8.30 13.45
C GLY A 117 -9.96 -7.76 13.58
N LEU A 118 -10.87 -8.16 12.68
CA LEU A 118 -12.31 -7.92 12.75
C LEU A 118 -13.01 -9.26 12.92
N GLY A 119 -13.98 -9.36 13.86
CA GLY A 119 -14.74 -10.59 14.06
C GLY A 119 -15.85 -10.77 13.01
N GLU A 120 -16.39 -11.99 12.91
CA GLU A 120 -17.51 -12.33 12.01
C GLU A 120 -18.73 -11.42 12.23
N SER A 121 -18.99 -10.99 13.49
CA SER A 121 -20.10 -10.08 13.83
C SER A 121 -20.05 -8.73 13.09
N PHE A 122 -18.92 -8.38 12.48
CA PHE A 122 -18.83 -7.19 11.65
C PHE A 122 -19.53 -7.32 10.30
N LEU A 123 -19.79 -8.53 9.81
CA LEU A 123 -20.41 -8.73 8.50
C LEU A 123 -21.72 -7.96 8.32
N GLU A 124 -22.57 -7.95 9.35
CA GLU A 124 -23.88 -7.30 9.31
C GLU A 124 -23.84 -5.80 9.62
N ARG A 125 -22.70 -5.29 10.14
CA ARG A 125 -22.59 -3.86 10.49
C ARG A 125 -22.60 -2.98 9.24
N SER A 126 -23.22 -1.80 9.36
CA SER A 126 -23.12 -0.75 8.34
C SER A 126 -21.67 -0.27 8.22
N ALA A 127 -21.18 -0.18 6.99
CA ALA A 127 -19.82 0.32 6.73
C ALA A 127 -19.66 1.81 7.12
N ASP A 128 -20.74 2.56 7.14
CA ASP A 128 -20.77 3.98 7.55
C ASP A 128 -20.64 4.17 9.07
N GLU A 129 -20.90 3.12 9.86
CA GLU A 129 -20.80 3.14 11.32
C GLU A 129 -19.41 2.70 11.83
N LEU A 130 -18.52 2.29 10.92
CA LEU A 130 -17.19 1.85 11.28
C LEU A 130 -16.32 3.04 11.71
N SER A 131 -15.53 2.87 12.77
CA SER A 131 -14.45 3.78 13.09
C SER A 131 -13.41 3.81 11.92
N GLY A 132 -12.60 4.85 11.86
CA GLY A 132 -11.58 4.96 10.81
C GLY A 132 -10.65 3.74 10.73
N GLY A 133 -10.26 3.19 11.89
CA GLY A 133 -9.43 2.00 11.97
C GLY A 133 -10.14 0.72 11.54
N GLU A 134 -11.42 0.52 11.93
CA GLU A 134 -12.22 -0.61 11.47
C GLU A 134 -12.46 -0.55 9.96
N CYS A 135 -12.76 0.65 9.44
CA CYS A 135 -12.93 0.86 8.00
C CYS A 135 -11.64 0.56 7.22
N GLN A 136 -10.47 0.96 7.76
CA GLN A 136 -9.17 0.65 7.16
C GLN A 136 -8.94 -0.87 7.09
N ARG A 137 -9.22 -1.60 8.17
CA ARG A 137 -9.09 -3.07 8.21
C ARG A 137 -10.11 -3.75 7.29
N MET A 138 -11.35 -3.28 7.22
CA MET A 138 -12.34 -3.78 6.26
C MET A 138 -11.87 -3.58 4.80
N CYS A 139 -11.31 -2.40 4.46
CA CYS A 139 -10.74 -2.15 3.14
C CYS A 139 -9.54 -3.08 2.84
N LEU A 140 -8.73 -3.41 3.84
CA LEU A 140 -7.64 -4.38 3.72
C LEU A 140 -8.20 -5.79 3.48
N ALA A 141 -9.21 -6.24 4.25
CA ALA A 141 -9.89 -7.51 4.01
C ALA A 141 -10.45 -7.61 2.59
N ARG A 142 -11.11 -6.54 2.12
CA ARG A 142 -11.63 -6.43 0.75
C ARG A 142 -10.51 -6.60 -0.30
N ALA A 143 -9.36 -5.98 -0.10
CA ALA A 143 -8.22 -6.14 -1.01
C ALA A 143 -7.66 -7.58 -0.99
N LEU A 144 -7.57 -8.21 0.18
CA LEU A 144 -7.05 -9.58 0.32
C LEU A 144 -7.94 -10.62 -0.36
N LEU A 145 -9.26 -10.40 -0.43
CA LEU A 145 -10.19 -11.29 -1.14
C LEU A 145 -9.91 -11.40 -2.63
N THR A 146 -9.26 -10.41 -3.26
CA THR A 146 -8.84 -10.53 -4.67
C THR A 146 -7.63 -11.44 -4.85
N ARG A 147 -7.03 -11.94 -3.76
CA ARG A 147 -5.81 -12.77 -3.74
C ARG A 147 -4.67 -12.09 -4.51
N PRO A 148 -4.27 -10.87 -4.12
CA PRO A 148 -3.26 -10.12 -4.84
C PRO A 148 -1.88 -10.77 -4.71
N GLU A 149 -1.00 -10.47 -5.65
CA GLU A 149 0.41 -10.86 -5.61
C GLU A 149 1.30 -9.73 -5.09
N VAL A 150 0.79 -8.50 -5.19
CA VAL A 150 1.41 -7.30 -4.61
C VAL A 150 0.35 -6.50 -3.87
N LEU A 151 0.71 -5.98 -2.71
CA LEU A 151 -0.13 -5.06 -1.94
C LEU A 151 0.60 -3.73 -1.77
N LEU A 152 -0.01 -2.67 -2.29
CA LEU A 152 0.45 -1.29 -2.16
C LEU A 152 -0.28 -0.64 -0.99
N MET A 153 0.44 -0.25 0.04
CA MET A 153 -0.12 0.25 1.31
C MET A 153 0.31 1.71 1.54
N ASP A 154 -0.60 2.64 1.36
CA ASP A 154 -0.34 4.08 1.54
C ASP A 154 -0.68 4.49 2.97
N GLU A 155 0.32 4.59 3.84
CA GLU A 155 0.19 4.92 5.26
C GLU A 155 -0.92 4.13 5.99
N PRO A 156 -0.91 2.78 5.90
CA PRO A 156 -2.06 1.94 6.27
C PRO A 156 -2.40 1.95 7.76
N THR A 157 -1.55 2.53 8.59
CA THR A 157 -1.69 2.55 10.05
C THR A 157 -1.83 3.96 10.63
N SER A 158 -1.93 5.00 9.79
CA SER A 158 -1.99 6.39 10.24
C SER A 158 -3.21 6.73 11.11
N ALA A 159 -4.32 6.01 10.93
CA ALA A 159 -5.57 6.18 11.68
C ALA A 159 -5.76 5.14 12.78
N LEU A 160 -4.75 4.30 13.08
CA LEU A 160 -4.85 3.20 14.04
C LEU A 160 -4.21 3.57 15.38
N ASP A 161 -4.79 3.06 16.46
CA ASP A 161 -4.15 2.99 17.77
C ASP A 161 -2.92 2.05 17.74
N PRO A 162 -2.04 2.11 18.76
CA PRO A 162 -0.81 1.32 18.76
C PRO A 162 -1.02 -0.19 18.65
N GLU A 163 -2.04 -0.76 19.28
CA GLU A 163 -2.31 -2.19 19.26
C GLU A 163 -2.70 -2.66 17.86
N ASN A 164 -3.66 -1.97 17.24
CA ASN A 164 -4.10 -2.25 15.88
C ASN A 164 -2.99 -1.99 14.84
N ARG A 165 -2.10 -1.01 15.10
CA ARG A 165 -0.93 -0.76 14.26
C ARG A 165 -0.02 -1.98 14.22
N PHE A 166 0.36 -2.54 15.38
CA PHE A 166 1.20 -3.75 15.45
C PHE A 166 0.54 -4.96 14.81
N ALA A 167 -0.79 -5.09 14.93
CA ALA A 167 -1.52 -6.17 14.27
C ALA A 167 -1.40 -6.09 12.73
N ILE A 168 -1.52 -4.89 12.14
CA ILE A 168 -1.35 -4.71 10.68
C ILE A 168 0.11 -4.90 10.26
N GLU A 169 1.08 -4.46 11.06
CA GLU A 169 2.52 -4.75 10.82
C GLU A 169 2.79 -6.26 10.82
N GLY A 170 2.23 -7.00 11.78
CA GLY A 170 2.30 -8.46 11.85
C GLY A 170 1.66 -9.12 10.63
N LEU A 171 0.45 -8.70 10.25
CA LEU A 171 -0.24 -9.21 9.08
C LEU A 171 0.59 -9.00 7.79
N ALA A 172 1.21 -7.84 7.60
CA ALA A 172 2.05 -7.61 6.43
C ALA A 172 3.21 -8.62 6.34
N ARG A 173 3.83 -8.97 7.49
CA ARG A 173 4.88 -9.99 7.55
C ARG A 173 4.34 -11.40 7.26
N ASP A 174 3.13 -11.73 7.72
CA ASP A 174 2.51 -13.02 7.44
C ASP A 174 2.16 -13.13 5.94
N LEU A 175 1.65 -12.07 5.34
CA LEU A 175 1.39 -11.99 3.90
C LEU A 175 2.67 -12.20 3.07
N THR A 176 3.81 -11.64 3.49
CA THR A 176 5.07 -11.90 2.78
C THR A 176 5.55 -13.34 2.92
N ARG A 177 5.32 -14.00 4.05
CA ARG A 177 5.59 -15.45 4.20
C ARG A 177 4.71 -16.31 3.27
N GLU A 178 3.52 -15.82 2.92
CA GLU A 178 2.64 -16.42 1.93
C GLU A 178 3.07 -16.11 0.47
N GLY A 179 4.10 -15.29 0.28
CA GLY A 179 4.67 -14.97 -1.03
C GLY A 179 4.30 -13.60 -1.59
N LEU A 180 3.47 -12.78 -0.90
CA LEU A 180 3.13 -11.44 -1.37
C LEU A 180 4.35 -10.52 -1.37
N GLY A 181 4.47 -9.67 -2.41
CA GLY A 181 5.30 -8.47 -2.35
C GLY A 181 4.49 -7.32 -1.73
N VAL A 182 5.06 -6.61 -0.77
CA VAL A 182 4.41 -5.47 -0.14
C VAL A 182 5.21 -4.22 -0.41
N ILE A 183 4.55 -3.14 -0.88
CA ILE A 183 5.09 -1.79 -0.79
C ILE A 183 4.35 -1.08 0.33
N TRP A 184 5.09 -0.60 1.30
CA TRP A 184 4.57 0.11 2.45
C TRP A 184 5.08 1.55 2.47
N VAL A 185 4.19 2.53 2.33
CA VAL A 185 4.53 3.93 2.53
C VAL A 185 4.37 4.27 4.00
N SER A 186 5.40 4.86 4.60
CA SER A 186 5.34 5.41 5.95
C SER A 186 6.23 6.65 6.08
N HIS A 187 5.80 7.59 6.91
CA HIS A 187 6.63 8.69 7.41
C HIS A 187 7.20 8.40 8.81
N ASP A 188 6.74 7.34 9.48
CA ASP A 188 7.25 6.84 10.76
C ASP A 188 8.48 5.96 10.50
N LEU A 189 9.67 6.49 10.83
CA LEU A 189 10.93 5.80 10.60
C LEU A 189 11.11 4.57 11.50
N ASP A 190 10.57 4.60 12.71
CA ASP A 190 10.65 3.46 13.61
C ASP A 190 9.75 2.31 13.11
N GLN A 191 8.58 2.64 12.59
CA GLN A 191 7.74 1.68 11.87
C GLN A 191 8.47 1.12 10.64
N ALA A 192 9.05 2.00 9.82
CA ALA A 192 9.79 1.58 8.63
C ALA A 192 10.88 0.56 8.98
N ARG A 193 11.67 0.80 10.04
CA ARG A 193 12.72 -0.14 10.52
C ARG A 193 12.16 -1.47 11.01
N ARG A 194 10.96 -1.46 11.63
CA ARG A 194 10.35 -2.70 12.14
C ARG A 194 9.82 -3.59 11.04
N VAL A 195 9.22 -3.00 9.99
CA VAL A 195 8.48 -3.78 8.98
C VAL A 195 9.29 -4.09 7.72
N ALA A 196 10.32 -3.31 7.41
CA ALA A 196 11.03 -3.37 6.13
C ALA A 196 12.03 -4.52 6.02
N ASP A 197 12.02 -5.19 4.87
CA ASP A 197 13.17 -5.96 4.39
C ASP A 197 14.12 -5.06 3.59
N GLN A 198 13.58 -4.02 2.90
CA GLN A 198 14.36 -2.96 2.27
C GLN A 198 13.66 -1.61 2.42
N ILE A 199 14.43 -0.54 2.52
CA ILE A 199 13.92 0.83 2.58
C ILE A 199 14.46 1.63 1.39
N VAL A 200 13.54 2.28 0.68
CA VAL A 200 13.86 3.25 -0.38
C VAL A 200 13.39 4.62 0.06
N VAL A 201 14.26 5.62 -0.02
CA VAL A 201 13.92 6.99 0.38
C VAL A 201 13.67 7.82 -0.87
N LEU A 202 12.51 8.49 -0.90
CA LEU A 202 12.17 9.49 -1.92
C LEU A 202 12.30 10.89 -1.32
N ILE A 203 12.96 11.79 -2.07
CA ILE A 203 13.07 13.22 -1.75
C ILE A 203 12.81 14.00 -3.03
N ASP A 204 11.91 14.96 -2.97
CA ASP A 204 11.57 15.85 -4.11
C ASP A 204 11.28 15.07 -5.42
N GLY A 205 10.52 14.00 -5.31
CA GLY A 205 10.09 13.18 -6.45
C GLY A 205 11.15 12.26 -7.04
N ARG A 206 12.32 12.09 -6.44
CA ARG A 206 13.40 11.21 -6.90
C ARG A 206 13.93 10.28 -5.83
N ASN A 207 14.63 9.24 -6.22
CA ASN A 207 15.38 8.44 -5.27
C ASN A 207 16.44 9.32 -4.57
N ALA A 208 16.49 9.26 -3.26
CA ALA A 208 17.55 9.90 -2.48
C ALA A 208 18.91 9.25 -2.80
N ASN A 209 19.97 10.06 -2.88
CA ASN A 209 21.32 9.51 -2.91
C ASN A 209 21.70 8.90 -1.54
N PRO A 210 22.78 8.12 -1.43
CA PRO A 210 23.14 7.44 -0.18
C PRO A 210 23.27 8.39 1.04
N MET A 211 23.86 9.56 0.87
CA MET A 211 24.05 10.53 1.97
C MET A 211 22.71 11.17 2.40
N GLU A 212 21.83 11.46 1.44
CA GLU A 212 20.48 11.98 1.71
C GLU A 212 19.64 10.93 2.44
N ALA A 213 19.70 9.68 1.98
CA ALA A 213 18.99 8.56 2.59
C ALA A 213 19.49 8.32 4.03
N GLU A 214 20.79 8.28 4.24
CA GLU A 214 21.38 8.12 5.58
C GLU A 214 20.97 9.26 6.52
N ARG A 215 21.05 10.51 6.04
CA ARG A 215 20.61 11.69 6.80
C ARG A 215 19.13 11.60 7.18
N TYR A 216 18.26 11.23 6.23
CA TYR A 216 16.84 11.12 6.47
C TYR A 216 16.53 9.99 7.47
N LEU A 217 17.12 8.82 7.27
CA LEU A 217 16.93 7.67 8.15
C LEU A 217 17.60 7.84 9.51
N GLY A 218 18.65 8.65 9.62
CA GLY A 218 19.34 8.97 10.88
C GLY A 218 18.59 9.98 11.75
N GLN A 219 17.55 10.62 11.25
CA GLN A 219 16.66 11.47 12.05
C GLN A 219 15.85 10.54 12.97
N SER A 220 16.35 10.29 14.18
CA SER A 220 15.60 9.61 15.23
C SER A 220 14.38 10.44 15.55
N GLY A 221 13.21 9.80 15.74
CA GLY A 221 11.95 10.46 15.98
C GLY A 221 11.95 11.44 17.15
N THR A 222 12.46 12.62 16.91
CA THR A 222 12.15 13.80 17.71
C THR A 222 10.92 14.40 17.05
N GLY A 223 9.75 14.08 17.62
CA GLY A 223 8.52 14.76 17.31
C GLY A 223 8.77 16.27 17.37
N VAL A 224 8.62 16.93 16.25
CA VAL A 224 8.42 18.38 16.23
C VAL A 224 6.91 18.57 16.24
N GLU A 225 6.38 18.69 17.46
CA GLU A 225 5.19 19.51 17.68
C GLU A 225 5.55 20.95 17.25
N GLN A 226 4.93 21.45 16.24
CA GLN A 226 4.58 22.87 16.07
C GLN A 226 3.27 22.97 15.31
#